data_5a73aad077f637c1d832df2c35bae3fd
#
_entry.id   5a73aad077f637c1d832df2c35bae3fd
#
_cell.length_a   1.000
_cell.length_b   1.000
_cell.length_c   1.000
_cell.angle_alpha   90.00
_cell.angle_beta   90.00
_cell.angle_gamma   90.00
#
_symmetry.space_group_name_H-M   'P 1'
#
loop_
_entity.id
_entity.type
_entity.pdbx_description
1 polymer ?
#
loop_
_entity_poly.entity_id
_entity_poly.type
_entity_poly.pdbx_seq_one_letter_code
_entity_poly.pdbx_strand_id
1 'polypeptide(L)'
;AGRLILVGDRAQLPAVAAAGAFAALADRLGSVELRENRRQRTELQRRVAERLAEGAAAEAIALLCEHGRLGSYSDARDARNALIASWARRHVDDPGTALILAHDRREVALLNAMARSALD
;
A
#
# COMPACT_ATOMS: atom_id res chain seq x y z
N ALA A 1 15.56 -27.49 26.99
CA ALA A 1 14.27 -27.02 26.47
C ALA A 1 14.51 -25.89 25.48
N GLY A 2 13.99 -26.04 24.26
CA GLY A 2 14.06 -24.98 23.24
C GLY A 2 12.96 -23.93 23.45
N ARG A 3 13.22 -22.69 23.01
CA ARG A 3 12.23 -21.63 22.93
C ARG A 3 11.95 -21.36 21.45
N LEU A 4 10.67 -21.17 21.11
CA LEU A 4 10.25 -20.76 19.76
C LEU A 4 9.60 -19.39 19.84
N ILE A 5 10.04 -18.47 19.02
CA ILE A 5 9.43 -17.14 18.86
C ILE A 5 8.83 -17.09 17.46
N LEU A 6 7.53 -16.85 17.37
CA LEU A 6 6.82 -16.64 16.11
C LEU A 6 6.54 -15.14 15.93
N VAL A 7 6.86 -14.62 14.77
CA VAL A 7 6.60 -13.24 14.38
C VAL A 7 5.72 -13.25 13.14
N GLY A 8 4.63 -12.49 13.16
CA GLY A 8 3.69 -12.44 12.04
C GLY A 8 2.69 -11.29 12.21
N ASP A 9 1.84 -11.12 11.21
CA ASP A 9 0.78 -10.12 11.19
C ASP A 9 -0.56 -10.82 10.90
N ARG A 10 -1.50 -10.73 11.83
CA ARG A 10 -2.81 -11.36 11.72
C ARG A 10 -3.72 -10.69 10.68
N ALA A 11 -3.48 -9.42 10.40
CA ALA A 11 -4.25 -8.64 9.44
C ALA A 11 -3.80 -8.84 7.98
N GLN A 12 -2.62 -9.46 7.75
CA GLN A 12 -2.18 -9.81 6.41
C GLN A 12 -2.92 -11.03 5.89
N LEU A 13 -2.98 -11.13 4.54
CA LEU A 13 -3.67 -12.23 3.86
C LEU A 13 -3.14 -13.58 4.34
N PRO A 14 -4.02 -14.49 4.80
CA PRO A 14 -3.62 -15.83 5.21
C PRO A 14 -3.15 -16.65 4.00
N ALA A 15 -2.42 -17.72 4.27
CA ALA A 15 -2.06 -18.69 3.23
C ALA A 15 -3.31 -19.27 2.57
N VAL A 16 -3.35 -19.30 1.23
CA VAL A 16 -4.54 -19.65 0.42
C VAL A 16 -5.07 -21.07 0.73
N ALA A 17 -4.21 -21.98 1.18
CA ALA A 17 -4.56 -23.40 1.36
C ALA A 17 -4.87 -23.82 2.82
N ALA A 18 -4.56 -22.99 3.82
CA ALA A 18 -4.84 -23.29 5.22
C ALA A 18 -4.88 -21.98 6.03
N ALA A 19 -5.82 -21.86 6.93
CA ALA A 19 -5.82 -20.80 7.93
C ALA A 19 -4.47 -20.85 8.66
N GLY A 20 -3.69 -19.76 8.53
CA GLY A 20 -2.30 -19.75 9.00
C GLY A 20 -2.19 -20.14 10.48
N ALA A 21 -1.32 -21.06 10.80
CA ALA A 21 -1.06 -21.54 12.16
C ALA A 21 -0.75 -20.41 13.15
N PHE A 22 -0.23 -19.27 12.66
CA PHE A 22 0.11 -18.10 13.47
C PHE A 22 -1.11 -17.52 14.20
N ALA A 23 -2.24 -17.32 13.51
CA ALA A 23 -3.45 -16.77 14.12
C ALA A 23 -3.98 -17.70 15.22
N ALA A 24 -4.10 -19.01 14.92
CA ALA A 24 -4.57 -20.01 15.86
C ALA A 24 -3.66 -20.16 17.09
N LEU A 25 -2.35 -20.09 16.91
CA LEU A 25 -1.39 -20.13 18.01
C LEU A 25 -1.42 -18.85 18.84
N ALA A 26 -1.55 -17.68 18.22
CA ALA A 26 -1.67 -16.41 18.91
C ALA A 26 -2.94 -16.36 19.78
N ASP A 27 -4.08 -16.90 19.30
CA ASP A 27 -5.32 -17.00 20.07
C ASP A 27 -5.19 -17.94 21.27
N ARG A 28 -4.47 -19.03 21.11
CA ARG A 28 -4.36 -20.05 22.14
C ARG A 28 -3.30 -19.75 23.20
N LEU A 29 -2.18 -19.17 22.80
CA LEU A 29 -1.00 -18.95 23.65
C LEU A 29 -0.87 -17.50 24.11
N GLY A 30 -1.66 -16.59 23.56
CA GLY A 30 -1.49 -15.16 23.69
C GLY A 30 -0.40 -14.61 22.77
N SER A 31 -0.39 -13.31 22.60
CA SER A 31 0.62 -12.62 21.80
C SER A 31 0.91 -11.22 22.35
N VAL A 32 2.10 -10.70 22.04
CA VAL A 32 2.43 -9.29 22.25
C VAL A 32 2.37 -8.59 20.92
N GLU A 33 1.63 -7.49 20.86
CA GLU A 33 1.43 -6.70 19.66
C GLU A 33 2.31 -5.45 19.65
N LEU A 34 3.02 -5.25 18.55
CA LEU A 34 3.76 -4.01 18.29
C LEU A 34 2.84 -3.03 17.59
N ARG A 35 2.25 -2.08 18.32
CA ARG A 35 1.26 -1.13 17.81
C ARG A 35 1.85 0.12 17.20
N GLU A 36 3.10 0.47 17.55
CA GLU A 36 3.71 1.69 17.05
C GLU A 36 4.04 1.59 15.56
N ASN A 37 3.35 2.40 14.77
CA ASN A 37 3.57 2.49 13.33
C ASN A 37 4.75 3.43 13.02
N ARG A 38 5.91 2.86 12.71
CA ARG A 38 7.14 3.62 12.38
C ARG A 38 7.37 3.80 10.87
N ARG A 39 6.57 3.15 10.01
CA ARG A 39 6.72 3.26 8.55
C ARG A 39 6.19 4.60 8.03
N GLN A 40 5.09 5.07 8.59
CA GLN A 40 4.45 6.31 8.18
C GLN A 40 5.13 7.50 8.86
N ARG A 41 5.76 8.34 8.03
CA ARG A 41 6.56 9.48 8.52
C ARG A 41 5.73 10.71 8.83
N THR A 42 4.58 10.89 8.16
CA THR A 42 3.69 12.04 8.34
C THR A 42 2.44 11.67 9.14
N GLU A 43 1.85 12.68 9.80
CA GLU A 43 0.60 12.51 10.55
C GLU A 43 -0.54 12.02 9.66
N LEU A 44 -0.68 12.58 8.45
CA LEU A 44 -1.67 12.13 7.48
C LEU A 44 -1.51 10.63 7.16
N GLN A 45 -0.27 10.19 6.88
CA GLN A 45 -0.02 8.77 6.57
C GLN A 45 -0.38 7.85 7.74
N ARG A 46 -0.09 8.27 8.98
CA ARG A 46 -0.46 7.50 10.17
C ARG A 46 -1.98 7.38 10.31
N ARG A 47 -2.69 8.50 10.23
CA ARG A 47 -4.16 8.53 10.30
C ARG A 47 -4.82 7.70 9.22
N VAL A 48 -4.36 7.78 7.98
CA VAL A 48 -4.87 6.95 6.87
C VAL A 48 -4.64 5.46 7.16
N ALA A 49 -3.43 5.08 7.61
CA ALA A 49 -3.12 3.70 7.93
C ALA A 49 -3.97 3.16 9.10
N GLU A 50 -4.22 3.97 10.13
CA GLU A 50 -5.09 3.63 11.26
C GLU A 50 -6.52 3.40 10.79
N ARG A 51 -7.11 4.32 9.99
CA ARG A 51 -8.47 4.14 9.44
C ARG A 51 -8.59 2.87 8.59
N LEU A 52 -7.58 2.57 7.78
CA LEU A 52 -7.56 1.34 6.98
C LEU A 52 -7.47 0.09 7.87
N ALA A 53 -6.66 0.11 8.93
CA ALA A 53 -6.55 -1.00 9.87
C ALA A 53 -7.85 -1.25 10.66
N GLU A 54 -8.62 -0.20 10.94
CA GLU A 54 -9.95 -0.25 11.58
C GLU A 54 -11.08 -0.67 10.61
N GLY A 55 -10.78 -0.86 9.31
CA GLY A 55 -11.79 -1.13 8.27
C GLY A 55 -12.58 0.10 7.82
N ALA A 56 -12.24 1.29 8.30
CA ALA A 56 -12.88 2.57 7.96
C ALA A 56 -12.34 3.15 6.64
N ALA A 57 -12.44 2.38 5.55
CA ALA A 57 -11.87 2.74 4.25
C ALA A 57 -12.44 4.06 3.68
N ALA A 58 -13.73 4.33 3.89
CA ALA A 58 -14.35 5.56 3.43
C ALA A 58 -13.72 6.81 4.09
N GLU A 59 -13.42 6.75 5.38
CA GLU A 59 -12.76 7.84 6.10
C GLU A 59 -11.31 8.02 5.65
N ALA A 60 -10.59 6.92 5.39
CA ALA A 60 -9.24 6.97 4.84
C ALA A 60 -9.21 7.65 3.46
N ILE A 61 -10.18 7.33 2.59
CA ILE A 61 -10.35 7.96 1.27
C ILE A 61 -10.67 9.44 1.43
N ALA A 62 -11.59 9.82 2.32
CA ALA A 62 -11.93 11.21 2.58
C ALA A 62 -10.69 12.02 3.03
N LEU A 63 -9.89 11.50 3.95
CA LEU A 63 -8.63 12.12 4.37
C LEU A 63 -7.66 12.34 3.21
N LEU A 64 -7.53 11.37 2.31
CA LEU A 64 -6.67 11.50 1.12
C LEU A 64 -7.20 12.56 0.15
N CYS A 65 -8.53 12.63 -0.05
CA CYS A 65 -9.17 13.65 -0.87
C CYS A 65 -8.96 15.07 -0.30
N GLU A 66 -9.23 15.28 0.98
CA GLU A 66 -9.08 16.56 1.68
C GLU A 66 -7.65 17.12 1.56
N HIS A 67 -6.66 16.22 1.54
CA HIS A 67 -5.25 16.60 1.43
C HIS A 67 -4.70 16.56 0.01
N GLY A 68 -5.55 16.42 -1.02
CA GLY A 68 -5.14 16.39 -2.42
C GLY A 68 -4.19 15.22 -2.77
N ARG A 69 -4.35 14.10 -2.06
CA ARG A 69 -3.54 12.88 -2.27
C ARG A 69 -4.26 11.81 -3.08
N LEU A 70 -5.48 12.08 -3.48
CA LEU A 70 -6.29 11.22 -4.34
C LEU A 70 -6.72 12.01 -5.58
N GLY A 71 -6.42 11.47 -6.77
CA GLY A 71 -6.93 11.97 -8.04
C GLY A 71 -8.10 11.10 -8.50
N SER A 72 -9.20 11.73 -8.91
CA SER A 72 -10.34 11.06 -9.54
C SER A 72 -10.48 11.53 -10.98
N TYR A 73 -10.70 10.61 -11.91
CA TYR A 73 -10.73 10.85 -13.34
C TYR A 73 -11.95 10.18 -13.96
N SER A 74 -12.43 10.72 -15.09
CA SER A 74 -13.59 10.19 -15.81
C SER A 74 -13.36 8.82 -16.42
N ASP A 75 -12.12 8.53 -16.81
CA ASP A 75 -11.73 7.24 -17.38
C ASP A 75 -10.31 6.82 -16.98
N ALA A 76 -10.01 5.55 -17.22
CA ALA A 76 -8.72 4.94 -16.85
C ALA A 76 -7.55 5.49 -17.69
N ARG A 77 -7.79 5.99 -18.92
CA ARG A 77 -6.75 6.57 -19.76
C ARG A 77 -6.26 7.89 -19.18
N ASP A 78 -7.18 8.75 -18.79
CA ASP A 78 -6.86 10.03 -18.17
C ASP A 78 -6.17 9.85 -16.82
N ALA A 79 -6.61 8.86 -16.02
CA ALA A 79 -5.96 8.50 -14.77
C ALA A 79 -4.49 8.08 -14.99
N ARG A 80 -4.23 7.22 -15.98
CA ARG A 80 -2.86 6.77 -16.32
C ARG A 80 -1.99 7.92 -16.79
N ASN A 81 -2.52 8.75 -17.71
CA ASN A 81 -1.79 9.91 -18.22
C ASN A 81 -1.41 10.88 -17.10
N ALA A 82 -2.33 11.17 -16.19
CA ALA A 82 -2.08 12.03 -15.04
C ALA A 82 -1.06 11.41 -14.05
N LEU A 83 -1.13 10.10 -13.83
CA LEU A 83 -0.19 9.37 -12.99
C LEU A 83 1.23 9.44 -13.56
N ILE A 84 1.42 9.11 -14.84
CA ILE A 84 2.72 9.16 -15.51
C ILE A 84 3.27 10.58 -15.56
N ALA A 85 2.43 11.57 -15.92
CA ALA A 85 2.84 12.97 -15.92
C ALA A 85 3.26 13.46 -14.52
N SER A 86 2.56 13.01 -13.47
CA SER A 86 2.92 13.34 -12.09
C SER A 86 4.23 12.68 -11.65
N TRP A 87 4.45 11.43 -12.06
CA TRP A 87 5.67 10.69 -11.79
C TRP A 87 6.87 11.31 -12.55
N ALA A 88 6.74 11.55 -13.84
CA ALA A 88 7.79 12.12 -14.67
C ALA A 88 8.27 13.48 -14.15
N ARG A 89 7.35 14.39 -13.79
CA ARG A 89 7.74 15.71 -13.25
C ARG A 89 8.63 15.66 -12.02
N ARG A 90 8.60 14.58 -11.25
CA ARG A 90 9.29 14.47 -9.96
C ARG A 90 10.45 13.50 -9.95
N HIS A 91 10.44 12.52 -10.87
CA HIS A 91 11.33 11.37 -10.79
C HIS A 91 12.00 11.01 -12.13
N VAL A 92 11.86 11.84 -13.18
CA VAL A 92 12.49 11.58 -14.48
C VAL A 92 14.03 11.50 -14.36
N ASP A 93 14.62 12.33 -13.51
CA ASP A 93 16.06 12.36 -13.29
C ASP A 93 16.57 11.22 -12.39
N ASP A 94 15.70 10.66 -11.56
CA ASP A 94 16.00 9.51 -10.70
C ASP A 94 14.77 8.59 -10.57
N PRO A 95 14.48 7.76 -11.59
CA PRO A 95 13.31 6.88 -11.63
C PRO A 95 13.24 5.86 -10.50
N GLY A 96 14.39 5.52 -9.90
CA GLY A 96 14.48 4.56 -8.80
C GLY A 96 13.91 5.07 -7.48
N THR A 97 13.64 6.36 -7.34
CA THR A 97 13.15 6.97 -6.10
C THR A 97 11.65 6.86 -5.90
N ALA A 98 10.89 6.49 -6.93
CA ALA A 98 9.44 6.33 -6.84
C ALA A 98 8.94 5.09 -7.57
N LEU A 99 8.11 4.31 -6.87
CA LEU A 99 7.47 3.13 -7.39
C LEU A 99 6.00 3.43 -7.72
N ILE A 100 5.58 3.07 -8.94
CA ILE A 100 4.18 3.05 -9.34
C ILE A 100 3.63 1.66 -9.07
N LEU A 101 2.54 1.57 -8.30
CA LEU A 101 1.84 0.33 -8.02
C LEU A 101 0.55 0.26 -8.86
N ALA A 102 0.24 -0.92 -9.37
CA ALA A 102 -0.98 -1.15 -10.12
C ALA A 102 -1.64 -2.47 -9.70
N HIS A 103 -2.92 -2.58 -9.95
CA HIS A 103 -3.77 -3.67 -9.53
C HIS A 103 -3.42 -5.01 -10.21
N ASP A 104 -3.07 -5.02 -11.49
CA ASP A 104 -2.81 -6.23 -12.24
C ASP A 104 -1.60 -6.13 -13.18
N ARG A 105 -1.19 -7.28 -13.75
CA ARG A 105 -0.01 -7.36 -14.62
C ARG A 105 -0.15 -6.60 -15.93
N ARG A 106 -1.38 -6.43 -16.46
CA ARG A 106 -1.62 -5.69 -17.70
C ARG A 106 -1.41 -4.20 -17.46
N GLU A 107 -1.96 -3.69 -16.37
CA GLU A 107 -1.73 -2.31 -15.92
C GLU A 107 -0.25 -2.05 -15.66
N VAL A 108 0.45 -2.96 -14.99
CA VAL A 108 1.90 -2.85 -14.77
C VAL A 108 2.66 -2.75 -16.09
N ALA A 109 2.36 -3.63 -17.07
CA ALA A 109 3.03 -3.61 -18.37
C ALA A 109 2.76 -2.29 -19.13
N LEU A 110 1.51 -1.82 -19.13
CA LEU A 110 1.10 -0.57 -19.78
C LEU A 110 1.78 0.63 -19.14
N LEU A 111 1.73 0.77 -17.82
CA LEU A 111 2.35 1.88 -17.10
C LEU A 111 3.87 1.89 -17.25
N ASN A 112 4.52 0.72 -17.29
CA ASN A 112 5.95 0.61 -17.57
C ASN A 112 6.30 1.07 -19.01
N ALA A 113 5.46 0.76 -20.00
CA ALA A 113 5.65 1.25 -21.37
C ALA A 113 5.51 2.77 -21.44
N MET A 114 4.46 3.33 -20.80
CA MET A 114 4.22 4.77 -20.74
C MET A 114 5.34 5.50 -19.99
N ALA A 115 5.82 4.95 -18.88
CA ALA A 115 6.92 5.54 -18.11
C ALA A 115 8.23 5.57 -18.92
N ARG A 116 8.56 4.49 -19.66
CA ARG A 116 9.72 4.47 -20.56
C ARG A 116 9.62 5.55 -21.64
N SER A 117 8.46 5.67 -22.29
CA SER A 117 8.24 6.73 -23.29
C SER A 117 8.30 8.16 -22.71
N ALA A 118 8.16 8.32 -21.43
CA ALA A 118 8.28 9.61 -20.76
C ALA A 118 9.73 9.95 -20.34
N LEU A 119 10.64 8.95 -20.42
CA LEU A 119 12.08 9.11 -20.15
C LEU A 119 12.89 9.39 -21.44
N ASP A 120 12.32 9.02 -22.62
CA ASP A 120 12.92 9.29 -23.95
C ASP A 120 12.67 10.74 -24.37
#